data_a5d6ff8511b6941511dc9c26f52cfe79
#
_entry.id   a5d6ff8511b6941511dc9c26f52cfe79
#
_cell.length_a   1.000
_cell.length_b   1.000
_cell.length_c   1.000
_cell.angle_alpha   90.00
_cell.angle_beta   90.00
_cell.angle_gamma   90.00
#
_symmetry.space_group_name_H-M   'P 1'
#
loop_
_entity.id
_entity.type
_entity.pdbx_description
1 polymer ?
#
loop_
_entity_poly.entity_id
_entity_poly.type
_entity_poly.pdbx_seq_one_letter_code
_entity_poly.pdbx_strand_id
1 'polypeptide(L)'
;MHYRRALPVLHMNKNLWFLTLAQGLYLTNNVTFIAINGLVGFALAPASWMATLPVMGYVVGSALATTIVARIQKQLGRKHSFQIALIVAFFASLLCAYATLEKHFWLLNLGTVIAGFYNANAQLYRFAAAELADKTAKEKAISWVLAGGILGAVLGPNLANWTRDWFMQPFAGAYITLAGVSVIALWVITQIRFQEKVLAQDSGESRPLSEIMRQPLFIVCTLTAALAYGVMNLLMAATPLAMEVCGFGFDKTVWVLEWHVIGMFAPGFFTGTLIKRIGVMWVLRIGAALNLICVMIALSGVSFTHFLIALFLLGVGWNFLFTSSTALALESYRPAERDKAQGAINFFVFLATALSALSSGVLVTTQGWTLLNLGSIIPMSVIVLALIWLGMQRKQGKAQPL
;
A
#
# COMPACT_ATOMS: atom_id res chain seq x y z
N MET A 1 40.12 8.01 18.49
CA MET A 1 39.71 8.98 17.44
C MET A 1 38.51 8.41 16.69
N HIS A 2 37.27 8.80 17.06
CA HIS A 2 36.07 8.37 16.38
C HIS A 2 35.84 9.28 15.17
N TYR A 3 36.09 8.78 13.99
CA TYR A 3 35.66 9.41 12.74
C TYR A 3 34.12 9.44 12.71
N ARG A 4 33.51 10.57 13.06
CA ARG A 4 32.12 10.88 12.70
C ARG A 4 32.10 10.98 11.16
N ARG A 5 31.75 9.88 10.47
CA ARG A 5 31.34 9.97 9.06
C ARG A 5 30.18 10.96 8.98
N ALA A 6 30.45 12.14 8.45
CA ALA A 6 29.40 13.09 8.09
C ALA A 6 28.38 12.34 7.21
N LEU A 7 27.13 12.35 7.63
CA LEU A 7 26.03 11.79 6.81
C LEU A 7 26.05 12.55 5.48
N PRO A 8 26.09 11.86 4.33
CA PRO A 8 26.08 12.53 3.04
C PRO A 8 24.83 13.42 2.97
N VAL A 9 25.04 14.70 2.73
CA VAL A 9 23.96 15.67 2.48
C VAL A 9 23.32 15.25 1.17
N LEU A 10 22.05 14.83 1.21
CA LEU A 10 21.30 14.53 -0.01
C LEU A 10 21.07 15.86 -0.74
N HIS A 11 21.81 16.12 -1.81
CA HIS A 11 21.39 17.14 -2.74
C HIS A 11 20.16 16.62 -3.48
N MET A 12 18.97 17.07 -3.04
CA MET A 12 17.70 16.78 -3.71
C MET A 12 17.76 17.40 -5.11
N ASN A 13 18.00 16.58 -6.13
CA ASN A 13 17.94 17.06 -7.50
C ASN A 13 16.47 17.30 -7.92
N LYS A 14 16.28 18.13 -8.93
CA LYS A 14 14.95 18.51 -9.44
C LYS A 14 14.07 17.28 -9.76
N ASN A 15 14.64 16.21 -10.30
CA ASN A 15 13.92 14.99 -10.66
C ASN A 15 13.36 14.27 -9.43
N LEU A 16 14.11 14.21 -8.31
CA LEU A 16 13.64 13.61 -7.06
C LEU A 16 12.50 14.42 -6.44
N TRP A 17 12.53 15.75 -6.50
CA TRP A 17 11.42 16.60 -6.06
C TRP A 17 10.14 16.33 -6.86
N PHE A 18 10.24 16.31 -8.18
CA PHE A 18 9.06 15.96 -9.01
C PHE A 18 8.56 14.55 -8.76
N LEU A 19 9.46 13.57 -8.54
CA LEU A 19 9.05 12.21 -8.23
C LEU A 19 8.39 12.09 -6.84
N THR A 20 8.85 12.87 -5.85
CA THR A 20 8.23 12.99 -4.54
C THR A 20 6.81 13.57 -4.64
N LEU A 21 6.63 14.61 -5.46
CA LEU A 21 5.31 15.18 -5.74
C LEU A 21 4.41 14.16 -6.47
N ALA A 22 4.95 13.46 -7.48
CA ALA A 22 4.20 12.39 -8.17
C ALA A 22 3.76 11.28 -7.22
N GLN A 23 4.58 10.90 -6.24
CA GLN A 23 4.22 9.94 -5.19
C GLN A 23 3.09 10.47 -4.30
N GLY A 24 3.11 11.76 -3.94
CA GLY A 24 2.03 12.39 -3.20
C GLY A 24 0.71 12.37 -3.96
N LEU A 25 0.73 12.74 -5.24
CA LEU A 25 -0.44 12.71 -6.13
C LEU A 25 -0.95 11.28 -6.37
N TYR A 26 -0.05 10.31 -6.47
CA TYR A 26 -0.43 8.89 -6.52
C TYR A 26 -1.16 8.47 -5.24
N LEU A 27 -0.63 8.77 -4.07
CA LEU A 27 -1.27 8.40 -2.82
C LEU A 27 -2.56 9.18 -2.57
N THR A 28 -2.68 10.43 -3.06
CA THR A 28 -3.98 11.13 -3.13
C THR A 28 -5.00 10.30 -3.87
N ASN A 29 -4.66 9.79 -5.07
CA ASN A 29 -5.54 8.93 -5.85
C ASN A 29 -5.85 7.62 -5.10
N ASN A 30 -4.83 6.91 -4.63
CA ASN A 30 -4.97 5.60 -3.99
C ASN A 30 -5.83 5.65 -2.72
N VAL A 31 -5.55 6.60 -1.82
CA VAL A 31 -6.28 6.73 -0.55
C VAL A 31 -7.73 7.14 -0.81
N THR A 32 -7.97 8.06 -1.76
CA THR A 32 -9.33 8.44 -2.16
C THR A 32 -10.11 7.22 -2.69
N PHE A 33 -9.52 6.44 -3.61
CA PHE A 33 -10.18 5.23 -4.13
C PHE A 33 -10.55 4.26 -3.00
N ILE A 34 -9.66 4.01 -2.04
CA ILE A 34 -9.96 3.13 -0.92
C ILE A 34 -11.06 3.72 -0.02
N ALA A 35 -11.01 5.02 0.26
CA ALA A 35 -11.95 5.69 1.14
C ALA A 35 -13.39 5.69 0.61
N ILE A 36 -13.57 5.91 -0.69
CA ILE A 36 -14.92 6.11 -1.27
C ILE A 36 -15.48 4.87 -1.97
N ASN A 37 -14.65 3.98 -2.51
CA ASN A 37 -15.12 2.84 -3.29
C ASN A 37 -15.98 1.86 -2.48
N GLY A 38 -15.74 1.71 -1.17
CA GLY A 38 -16.60 0.93 -0.30
C GLY A 38 -17.98 1.56 -0.11
N LEU A 39 -18.03 2.88 0.08
CA LEU A 39 -19.27 3.65 0.26
C LEU A 39 -20.10 3.71 -1.02
N VAL A 40 -19.48 4.08 -2.14
CA VAL A 40 -20.16 4.11 -3.45
C VAL A 40 -20.56 2.69 -3.86
N GLY A 41 -19.71 1.72 -3.63
CA GLY A 41 -20.02 0.31 -3.85
C GLY A 41 -21.23 -0.14 -3.05
N PHE A 42 -21.33 0.22 -1.76
CA PHE A 42 -22.48 -0.10 -0.91
C PHE A 42 -23.77 0.53 -1.42
N ALA A 43 -23.70 1.81 -1.86
CA ALA A 43 -24.87 2.53 -2.39
C ALA A 43 -25.38 1.97 -3.73
N LEU A 44 -24.50 1.37 -4.55
CA LEU A 44 -24.85 0.89 -5.89
C LEU A 44 -24.99 -0.64 -6.01
N ALA A 45 -24.48 -1.39 -5.05
CA ALA A 45 -24.41 -2.85 -5.13
C ALA A 45 -25.80 -3.51 -5.14
N PRO A 46 -26.01 -4.54 -5.98
CA PRO A 46 -27.24 -5.33 -5.94
C PRO A 46 -27.46 -6.07 -4.60
N ALA A 47 -26.39 -6.35 -3.88
CA ALA A 47 -26.40 -6.98 -2.55
C ALA A 47 -25.35 -6.35 -1.66
N SER A 48 -25.64 -6.14 -0.37
CA SER A 48 -24.78 -5.42 0.57
C SER A 48 -23.37 -6.02 0.71
N TRP A 49 -23.23 -7.35 0.63
CA TRP A 49 -21.93 -8.02 0.70
C TRP A 49 -20.98 -7.67 -0.45
N MET A 50 -21.51 -7.13 -1.55
CA MET A 50 -20.74 -6.67 -2.71
C MET A 50 -20.13 -5.28 -2.53
N ALA A 51 -20.40 -4.59 -1.43
CA ALA A 51 -20.02 -3.20 -1.19
C ALA A 51 -18.53 -2.89 -1.49
N THR A 52 -17.62 -3.79 -1.16
CA THR A 52 -16.18 -3.60 -1.37
C THR A 52 -15.62 -4.26 -2.63
N LEU A 53 -16.48 -4.80 -3.52
CA LEU A 53 -16.01 -5.30 -4.82
C LEU A 53 -15.26 -4.24 -5.65
N PRO A 54 -15.64 -2.94 -5.66
CA PRO A 54 -14.84 -1.92 -6.33
C PRO A 54 -13.44 -1.75 -5.73
N VAL A 55 -13.28 -1.90 -4.40
CA VAL A 55 -11.96 -1.89 -3.75
C VAL A 55 -11.15 -3.12 -4.15
N MET A 56 -11.77 -4.30 -4.14
CA MET A 56 -11.15 -5.55 -4.62
C MET A 56 -10.75 -5.43 -6.09
N GLY A 57 -11.64 -4.88 -6.94
CA GLY A 57 -11.39 -4.67 -8.36
C GLY A 57 -10.13 -3.84 -8.61
N TYR A 58 -9.93 -2.78 -7.84
CA TYR A 58 -8.73 -1.94 -7.90
C TYR A 58 -7.44 -2.74 -7.58
N VAL A 59 -7.47 -3.61 -6.55
CA VAL A 59 -6.33 -4.44 -6.16
C VAL A 59 -6.06 -5.53 -7.20
N VAL A 60 -7.11 -6.23 -7.66
CA VAL A 60 -7.00 -7.27 -8.71
C VAL A 60 -6.48 -6.66 -10.00
N GLY A 61 -7.00 -5.50 -10.41
CA GLY A 61 -6.50 -4.76 -11.57
C GLY A 61 -5.01 -4.44 -11.46
N SER A 62 -4.54 -4.07 -10.27
CA SER A 62 -3.12 -3.82 -10.02
C SER A 62 -2.27 -5.10 -10.17
N ALA A 63 -2.74 -6.22 -9.61
CA ALA A 63 -2.06 -7.50 -9.71
C ALA A 63 -1.93 -7.96 -11.17
N LEU A 64 -3.03 -7.91 -11.92
CA LEU A 64 -3.06 -8.27 -13.35
C LEU A 64 -2.17 -7.36 -14.20
N ALA A 65 -2.13 -6.07 -13.88
CA ALA A 65 -1.34 -5.08 -14.60
C ALA A 65 0.17 -5.24 -14.40
N THR A 66 0.64 -5.89 -13.33
CA THR A 66 2.08 -5.95 -12.98
C THR A 66 2.95 -6.45 -14.13
N THR A 67 2.54 -7.54 -14.80
CA THR A 67 3.28 -8.11 -15.93
C THR A 67 3.26 -7.19 -17.15
N ILE A 68 2.12 -6.53 -17.41
CA ILE A 68 1.95 -5.60 -18.53
C ILE A 68 2.84 -4.39 -18.31
N VAL A 69 2.83 -3.84 -17.09
CA VAL A 69 3.68 -2.70 -16.69
C VAL A 69 5.16 -3.02 -16.86
N ALA A 70 5.60 -4.20 -16.42
CA ALA A 70 6.99 -4.64 -16.58
C ALA A 70 7.40 -4.70 -18.05
N ARG A 71 6.54 -5.21 -18.94
CA ARG A 71 6.77 -5.25 -20.39
C ARG A 71 6.85 -3.85 -21.00
N ILE A 72 5.91 -2.97 -20.66
CA ILE A 72 5.88 -1.57 -21.13
C ILE A 72 7.16 -0.84 -20.67
N GLN A 73 7.57 -1.00 -19.41
CA GLN A 73 8.80 -0.38 -18.90
C GLN A 73 10.05 -0.87 -19.61
N LYS A 74 10.09 -2.17 -19.96
CA LYS A 74 11.20 -2.75 -20.73
C LYS A 74 11.26 -2.20 -22.17
N GLN A 75 10.11 -2.00 -22.82
CA GLN A 75 10.03 -1.60 -24.22
C GLN A 75 10.11 -0.08 -24.42
N LEU A 76 9.40 0.68 -23.62
CA LEU A 76 9.22 2.14 -23.77
C LEU A 76 9.94 2.96 -22.70
N GLY A 77 10.57 2.30 -21.72
CA GLY A 77 11.21 2.97 -20.58
C GLY A 77 10.22 3.44 -19.51
N ARG A 78 10.77 3.89 -18.37
CA ARG A 78 9.98 4.27 -17.20
C ARG A 78 9.07 5.47 -17.42
N LYS A 79 9.59 6.51 -18.10
CA LYS A 79 8.85 7.74 -18.33
C LYS A 79 7.54 7.50 -19.07
N HIS A 80 7.62 6.82 -20.21
CA HIS A 80 6.45 6.54 -21.04
C HIS A 80 5.48 5.59 -20.33
N SER A 81 5.98 4.59 -19.60
CA SER A 81 5.12 3.72 -18.79
C SER A 81 4.32 4.50 -17.74
N PHE A 82 4.95 5.43 -17.03
CA PHE A 82 4.28 6.26 -16.05
C PHE A 82 3.27 7.22 -16.70
N GLN A 83 3.59 7.80 -17.87
CA GLN A 83 2.67 8.66 -18.62
C GLN A 83 1.43 7.88 -19.10
N ILE A 84 1.61 6.69 -19.69
CA ILE A 84 0.51 5.82 -20.11
C ILE A 84 -0.38 5.49 -18.91
N ALA A 85 0.22 5.16 -17.76
CA ALA A 85 -0.54 4.84 -16.56
C ALA A 85 -1.41 6.00 -16.07
N LEU A 86 -0.92 7.24 -16.18
CA LEU A 86 -1.66 8.44 -15.79
C LEU A 86 -2.79 8.77 -16.77
N ILE A 87 -2.59 8.53 -18.07
CA ILE A 87 -3.66 8.63 -19.07
C ILE A 87 -4.75 7.59 -18.78
N VAL A 88 -4.36 6.35 -18.47
CA VAL A 88 -5.32 5.30 -18.06
C VAL A 88 -6.04 5.69 -16.78
N ALA A 89 -5.34 6.24 -15.79
CA ALA A 89 -5.95 6.71 -14.53
C ALA A 89 -6.98 7.82 -14.77
N PHE A 90 -6.68 8.76 -15.67
CA PHE A 90 -7.61 9.82 -16.06
C PHE A 90 -8.92 9.23 -16.60
N PHE A 91 -8.87 8.37 -17.61
CA PHE A 91 -10.06 7.76 -18.20
C PHE A 91 -10.77 6.82 -17.23
N ALA A 92 -10.04 6.04 -16.42
CA ALA A 92 -10.63 5.19 -15.40
C ALA A 92 -11.39 5.99 -14.34
N SER A 93 -10.85 7.14 -13.92
CA SER A 93 -11.52 8.03 -12.97
C SER A 93 -12.80 8.64 -13.57
N LEU A 94 -12.76 9.08 -14.83
CA LEU A 94 -13.97 9.55 -15.53
C LEU A 94 -15.01 8.43 -15.71
N LEU A 95 -14.58 7.20 -15.99
CA LEU A 95 -15.46 6.04 -16.07
C LEU A 95 -16.13 5.75 -14.72
N CYS A 96 -15.39 5.83 -13.62
CA CYS A 96 -15.95 5.69 -12.27
C CYS A 96 -16.94 6.81 -11.95
N ALA A 97 -16.64 8.06 -12.34
CA ALA A 97 -17.57 9.19 -12.19
C ALA A 97 -18.88 8.94 -12.95
N TYR A 98 -18.78 8.58 -14.22
CA TYR A 98 -19.92 8.26 -15.06
C TYR A 98 -20.75 7.09 -14.50
N ALA A 99 -20.06 6.00 -14.10
CA ALA A 99 -20.72 4.85 -13.49
C ALA A 99 -21.48 5.21 -12.20
N THR A 100 -20.93 6.14 -11.41
CA THR A 100 -21.57 6.63 -10.18
C THR A 100 -22.79 7.47 -10.50
N LEU A 101 -22.71 8.39 -11.48
CA LEU A 101 -23.82 9.23 -11.91
C LEU A 101 -24.99 8.39 -12.46
N GLU A 102 -24.69 7.40 -13.29
CA GLU A 102 -25.66 6.48 -13.89
C GLU A 102 -26.08 5.33 -12.95
N LYS A 103 -25.55 5.29 -11.72
CA LYS A 103 -25.83 4.24 -10.75
C LYS A 103 -25.52 2.82 -11.25
N HIS A 104 -24.45 2.67 -12.03
CA HIS A 104 -24.13 1.41 -12.69
C HIS A 104 -23.00 0.67 -11.97
N PHE A 105 -23.34 -0.25 -11.07
CA PHE A 105 -22.40 -0.97 -10.21
C PHE A 105 -21.27 -1.70 -10.97
N TRP A 106 -21.60 -2.45 -12.00
CA TRP A 106 -20.61 -3.25 -12.75
C TRP A 106 -19.65 -2.38 -13.56
N LEU A 107 -20.13 -1.23 -14.03
CA LEU A 107 -19.28 -0.26 -14.73
C LEU A 107 -18.31 0.42 -13.76
N LEU A 108 -18.73 0.69 -12.52
CA LEU A 108 -17.85 1.17 -11.47
C LEU A 108 -16.73 0.14 -11.20
N ASN A 109 -17.08 -1.15 -11.07
CA ASN A 109 -16.10 -2.22 -10.88
C ASN A 109 -15.09 -2.29 -12.04
N LEU A 110 -15.55 -2.19 -13.28
CA LEU A 110 -14.67 -2.14 -14.45
C LEU A 110 -13.72 -0.94 -14.39
N GLY A 111 -14.24 0.24 -14.05
CA GLY A 111 -13.43 1.45 -13.88
C GLY A 111 -12.33 1.28 -12.82
N THR A 112 -12.66 0.67 -11.68
CA THR A 112 -11.69 0.42 -10.60
C THR A 112 -10.63 -0.61 -11.00
N VAL A 113 -10.99 -1.68 -11.72
CA VAL A 113 -10.01 -2.65 -12.26
C VAL A 113 -9.03 -1.95 -13.21
N ILE A 114 -9.54 -1.08 -14.11
CA ILE A 114 -8.69 -0.31 -15.03
C ILE A 114 -7.78 0.66 -14.26
N ALA A 115 -8.30 1.33 -13.23
CA ALA A 115 -7.52 2.23 -12.37
C ALA A 115 -6.35 1.51 -11.66
N GLY A 116 -6.49 0.22 -11.40
CA GLY A 116 -5.42 -0.62 -10.86
C GLY A 116 -4.14 -0.61 -11.69
N PHE A 117 -4.21 -0.37 -12.99
CA PHE A 117 -3.03 -0.23 -13.85
C PHE A 117 -2.11 0.93 -13.41
N TYR A 118 -2.70 2.06 -13.01
CA TYR A 118 -1.93 3.17 -12.45
C TYR A 118 -1.29 2.80 -11.11
N ASN A 119 -2.02 2.13 -10.23
CA ASN A 119 -1.49 1.67 -8.95
C ASN A 119 -0.26 0.77 -9.14
N ALA A 120 -0.31 -0.21 -10.05
CA ALA A 120 0.81 -1.07 -10.36
C ALA A 120 2.05 -0.31 -10.85
N ASN A 121 1.87 0.72 -11.69
CA ASN A 121 2.94 1.58 -12.16
C ASN A 121 3.53 2.44 -11.04
N ALA A 122 2.69 3.09 -10.24
CA ALA A 122 3.12 4.04 -9.22
C ALA A 122 3.87 3.36 -8.07
N GLN A 123 3.61 2.08 -7.79
CA GLN A 123 4.42 1.27 -6.86
C GLN A 123 5.91 1.24 -7.26
N LEU A 124 6.25 1.55 -8.50
CA LEU A 124 7.62 1.55 -9.01
C LEU A 124 8.33 2.91 -8.85
N TYR A 125 7.64 3.96 -8.39
CA TYR A 125 8.26 5.27 -8.13
C TYR A 125 9.43 5.18 -7.14
N ARG A 126 9.31 4.34 -6.10
CA ARG A 126 10.40 4.08 -5.13
C ARG A 126 11.68 3.52 -5.78
N PHE A 127 11.54 2.69 -6.81
CA PHE A 127 12.70 2.16 -7.54
C PHE A 127 13.26 3.20 -8.50
N ALA A 128 12.39 4.00 -9.12
CA ALA A 128 12.82 5.14 -9.93
C ALA A 128 13.58 6.18 -9.09
N ALA A 129 13.20 6.39 -7.82
CA ALA A 129 13.92 7.25 -6.89
C ALA A 129 15.38 6.79 -6.67
N ALA A 130 15.58 5.48 -6.50
CA ALA A 130 16.92 4.92 -6.34
C ALA A 130 17.81 5.07 -7.59
N GLU A 131 17.19 5.14 -8.78
CA GLU A 131 17.91 5.34 -10.05
C GLU A 131 18.26 6.80 -10.32
N LEU A 132 17.43 7.73 -9.83
CA LEU A 132 17.64 9.17 -9.95
C LEU A 132 18.63 9.73 -8.92
N ALA A 133 18.99 8.93 -7.92
CA ALA A 133 19.89 9.32 -6.84
C ALA A 133 21.32 8.85 -7.08
N ASP A 134 22.28 9.54 -6.47
CA ASP A 134 23.67 9.10 -6.41
C ASP A 134 23.80 7.74 -5.72
N LYS A 135 24.82 6.95 -6.07
CA LYS A 135 25.04 5.59 -5.55
C LYS A 135 25.00 5.49 -4.02
N THR A 136 25.47 6.51 -3.32
CA THR A 136 25.56 6.59 -1.84
C THR A 136 24.26 7.09 -1.18
N ALA A 137 23.30 7.62 -1.96
CA ALA A 137 22.09 8.27 -1.46
C ALA A 137 20.79 7.55 -1.82
N LYS A 138 20.86 6.36 -2.43
CA LYS A 138 19.70 5.61 -2.94
C LYS A 138 18.62 5.35 -1.88
N GLU A 139 19.01 4.85 -0.71
CA GLU A 139 18.09 4.55 0.39
C GLU A 139 17.37 5.81 0.88
N LYS A 140 18.12 6.92 0.96
CA LYS A 140 17.59 8.21 1.38
C LYS A 140 16.61 8.79 0.35
N ALA A 141 16.90 8.62 -0.94
CA ALA A 141 16.00 9.04 -2.03
C ALA A 141 14.69 8.25 -2.02
N ILE A 142 14.73 6.93 -1.80
CA ILE A 142 13.53 6.10 -1.63
C ILE A 142 12.69 6.63 -0.47
N SER A 143 13.31 6.87 0.69
CA SER A 143 12.61 7.38 1.87
C SER A 143 11.96 8.74 1.61
N TRP A 144 12.63 9.64 0.92
CA TRP A 144 12.10 10.96 0.56
C TRP A 144 10.89 10.86 -0.38
N VAL A 145 10.99 10.03 -1.42
CA VAL A 145 9.86 9.84 -2.35
C VAL A 145 8.67 9.23 -1.63
N LEU A 146 8.88 8.22 -0.77
CA LEU A 146 7.81 7.64 0.04
C LEU A 146 7.20 8.66 1.02
N ALA A 147 8.00 9.58 1.54
CA ALA A 147 7.50 10.68 2.39
C ALA A 147 6.53 11.62 1.67
N GLY A 148 6.67 11.77 0.35
CA GLY A 148 5.66 12.46 -0.47
C GLY A 148 4.26 11.89 -0.30
N GLY A 149 4.15 10.63 0.13
CA GLY A 149 2.88 9.99 0.44
C GLY A 149 2.08 10.61 1.57
N ILE A 150 2.74 11.31 2.51
CA ILE A 150 2.05 12.05 3.56
C ILE A 150 1.16 13.16 2.96
N LEU A 151 1.62 13.78 1.86
CA LEU A 151 0.78 14.73 1.11
C LEU A 151 -0.52 14.06 0.64
N GLY A 152 -0.42 12.83 0.12
CA GLY A 152 -1.57 12.06 -0.31
C GLY A 152 -2.49 11.61 0.83
N ALA A 153 -1.91 11.38 2.03
CA ALA A 153 -2.68 11.07 3.23
C ALA A 153 -3.67 12.18 3.58
N VAL A 154 -3.20 13.43 3.48
CA VAL A 154 -4.03 14.61 3.77
C VAL A 154 -4.93 14.97 2.58
N LEU A 155 -4.36 15.09 1.38
CA LEU A 155 -5.13 15.54 0.22
C LEU A 155 -6.22 14.54 -0.21
N GLY A 156 -5.95 13.22 -0.14
CA GLY A 156 -6.88 12.22 -0.66
C GLY A 156 -8.27 12.27 -0.02
N PRO A 157 -8.38 11.99 1.29
CA PRO A 157 -9.68 12.00 1.97
C PRO A 157 -10.35 13.37 1.97
N ASN A 158 -9.57 14.47 2.09
CA ASN A 158 -10.11 15.84 2.05
C ASN A 158 -10.68 16.21 0.69
N LEU A 159 -9.99 15.88 -0.42
CA LEU A 159 -10.54 16.09 -1.77
C LEU A 159 -11.86 15.33 -1.95
N ALA A 160 -11.93 14.08 -1.47
CA ALA A 160 -13.16 13.31 -1.51
C ALA A 160 -14.28 14.00 -0.74
N ASN A 161 -13.98 14.53 0.45
CA ASN A 161 -14.94 15.23 1.29
C ASN A 161 -15.43 16.54 0.66
N TRP A 162 -14.50 17.39 0.19
CA TRP A 162 -14.85 18.69 -0.41
C TRP A 162 -15.66 18.57 -1.71
N THR A 163 -15.48 17.47 -2.44
CA THR A 163 -16.12 17.25 -3.75
C THR A 163 -17.26 16.23 -3.70
N ARG A 164 -17.57 15.71 -2.49
CA ARG A 164 -18.56 14.69 -2.24
C ARG A 164 -19.92 15.04 -2.83
N ASP A 165 -20.39 16.24 -2.55
CA ASP A 165 -21.75 16.69 -2.83
C ASP A 165 -21.82 17.67 -4.01
N TRP A 166 -20.81 17.65 -4.92
CA TRP A 166 -20.82 18.48 -6.12
C TRP A 166 -21.89 18.05 -7.15
N PHE A 167 -22.33 16.82 -7.08
CA PHE A 167 -23.36 16.26 -7.94
C PHE A 167 -24.43 15.57 -7.10
N MET A 168 -25.57 15.28 -7.75
CA MET A 168 -26.69 14.59 -7.11
C MET A 168 -26.32 13.23 -6.54
N GLN A 169 -25.34 12.55 -7.17
CA GLN A 169 -24.77 11.29 -6.66
C GLN A 169 -23.52 11.58 -5.85
N PRO A 170 -23.50 11.23 -4.53
CA PRO A 170 -22.34 11.44 -3.67
C PRO A 170 -21.06 10.82 -4.26
N PHE A 171 -19.95 11.52 -4.11
CA PHE A 171 -18.62 11.11 -4.55
C PHE A 171 -18.37 11.08 -6.07
N ALA A 172 -19.35 11.35 -6.93
CA ALA A 172 -19.10 11.51 -8.38
C ALA A 172 -18.07 12.63 -8.64
N GLY A 173 -18.15 13.75 -7.90
CA GLY A 173 -17.20 14.84 -7.94
C GLY A 173 -15.78 14.41 -7.51
N ALA A 174 -15.66 13.50 -6.56
CA ALA A 174 -14.36 12.98 -6.13
C ALA A 174 -13.64 12.26 -7.28
N TYR A 175 -14.32 11.40 -8.04
CA TYR A 175 -13.71 10.74 -9.20
C TYR A 175 -13.31 11.73 -10.30
N ILE A 176 -14.10 12.77 -10.55
CA ILE A 176 -13.73 13.84 -11.51
C ILE A 176 -12.49 14.58 -11.03
N THR A 177 -12.39 14.88 -9.74
CA THR A 177 -11.22 15.52 -9.15
C THR A 177 -9.98 14.63 -9.29
N LEU A 178 -10.12 13.30 -9.13
CA LEU A 178 -9.01 12.36 -9.35
C LEU A 178 -8.56 12.32 -10.81
N ALA A 179 -9.45 12.51 -11.78
CA ALA A 179 -9.07 12.72 -13.17
C ALA A 179 -8.19 13.98 -13.30
N GLY A 180 -8.58 15.10 -12.67
CA GLY A 180 -7.76 16.33 -12.60
C GLY A 180 -6.39 16.09 -11.94
N VAL A 181 -6.35 15.37 -10.81
CA VAL A 181 -5.09 14.98 -10.15
C VAL A 181 -4.19 14.16 -11.09
N SER A 182 -4.76 13.28 -11.90
CA SER A 182 -4.02 12.49 -12.88
C SER A 182 -3.38 13.37 -13.98
N VAL A 183 -4.06 14.43 -14.41
CA VAL A 183 -3.51 15.43 -15.36
C VAL A 183 -2.33 16.19 -14.74
N ILE A 184 -2.47 16.64 -13.49
CA ILE A 184 -1.39 17.31 -12.77
C ILE A 184 -0.19 16.37 -12.61
N ALA A 185 -0.43 15.11 -12.22
CA ALA A 185 0.60 14.10 -12.09
C ALA A 185 1.29 13.79 -13.44
N LEU A 186 0.53 13.77 -14.54
CA LEU A 186 1.08 13.61 -15.89
C LEU A 186 2.03 14.75 -16.23
N TRP A 187 1.64 16.00 -15.97
CA TRP A 187 2.50 17.15 -16.14
C TRP A 187 3.78 17.04 -15.30
N VAL A 188 3.67 16.65 -14.02
CA VAL A 188 4.80 16.42 -13.12
C VAL A 188 5.77 15.37 -13.68
N ILE A 189 5.27 14.23 -14.16
CA ILE A 189 6.10 13.17 -14.74
C ILE A 189 6.79 13.63 -16.03
N THR A 190 6.17 14.52 -16.83
CA THR A 190 6.84 15.05 -18.04
C THR A 190 8.11 15.84 -17.72
N GLN A 191 8.19 16.46 -16.53
CA GLN A 191 9.34 17.25 -16.10
C GLN A 191 10.54 16.39 -15.67
N ILE A 192 10.34 15.09 -15.42
CA ILE A 192 11.40 14.18 -14.95
C ILE A 192 12.21 13.67 -16.14
N ARG A 193 13.53 13.74 -16.00
CA ARG A 193 14.47 13.10 -16.93
C ARG A 193 14.98 11.81 -16.30
N PHE A 194 14.51 10.68 -16.78
CA PHE A 194 15.03 9.38 -16.40
C PHE A 194 16.26 9.06 -17.24
N GLN A 195 17.31 8.52 -16.60
CA GLN A 195 18.46 8.02 -17.34
C GLN A 195 18.08 6.72 -18.04
N GLU A 196 18.46 6.57 -19.30
CA GLU A 196 18.34 5.29 -19.99
C GLU A 196 19.19 4.25 -19.28
N LYS A 197 18.56 3.20 -18.80
CA LYS A 197 19.26 2.11 -18.12
C LYS A 197 19.98 1.28 -19.16
N VAL A 198 21.32 1.30 -19.14
CA VAL A 198 22.10 0.17 -19.65
C VAL A 198 21.72 -1.01 -18.74
N LEU A 199 21.04 -2.01 -19.31
CA LEU A 199 20.68 -3.24 -18.61
C LEU A 199 21.99 -3.93 -18.18
N ALA A 200 22.43 -3.68 -16.96
CA ALA A 200 23.42 -4.53 -16.34
C ALA A 200 22.74 -5.88 -16.09
N GLN A 201 23.05 -6.84 -16.93
CA GLN A 201 22.76 -8.24 -16.66
C GLN A 201 23.60 -8.64 -15.46
N ASP A 202 22.96 -8.77 -14.30
CA ASP A 202 23.56 -9.51 -13.18
C ASP A 202 23.65 -10.98 -13.63
N SER A 203 24.85 -11.36 -14.13
CA SER A 203 25.17 -12.67 -14.70
C SER A 203 25.53 -13.70 -13.62
N GLY A 204 24.86 -13.66 -12.46
CA GLY A 204 25.03 -14.67 -11.41
C GLY A 204 24.12 -15.88 -11.64
N GLU A 205 24.59 -17.08 -11.26
CA GLU A 205 23.73 -18.28 -11.18
C GLU A 205 22.54 -18.03 -10.25
N SER A 206 21.35 -18.22 -10.77
CA SER A 206 20.08 -17.96 -10.08
C SER A 206 19.36 -19.27 -9.80
N ARG A 207 19.13 -19.58 -8.52
CA ARG A 207 18.37 -20.77 -8.09
C ARG A 207 16.95 -20.74 -8.62
N PRO A 208 16.30 -21.91 -8.81
CA PRO A 208 14.85 -21.98 -9.10
C PRO A 208 14.03 -21.27 -8.00
N LEU A 209 12.94 -20.61 -8.40
CA LEU A 209 12.04 -19.93 -7.44
C LEU A 209 11.51 -20.90 -6.37
N SER A 210 11.26 -22.16 -6.73
CA SER A 210 10.80 -23.20 -5.81
C SER A 210 11.77 -23.46 -4.65
N GLU A 211 13.07 -23.35 -4.89
CA GLU A 211 14.10 -23.51 -3.85
C GLU A 211 14.09 -22.32 -2.89
N ILE A 212 14.00 -21.10 -3.43
CA ILE A 212 13.91 -19.88 -2.61
C ILE A 212 12.66 -19.91 -1.73
N MET A 213 11.53 -20.30 -2.30
CA MET A 213 10.23 -20.36 -1.58
C MET A 213 10.17 -21.45 -0.50
N ARG A 214 11.04 -22.44 -0.53
CA ARG A 214 11.12 -23.49 0.52
C ARG A 214 11.92 -23.07 1.73
N GLN A 215 12.65 -21.96 1.66
CA GLN A 215 13.45 -21.50 2.81
C GLN A 215 12.56 -21.01 3.94
N PRO A 216 12.75 -21.48 5.19
CA PRO A 216 11.94 -21.06 6.34
C PRO A 216 11.89 -19.54 6.52
N LEU A 217 13.02 -18.88 6.32
CA LEU A 217 13.14 -17.42 6.41
C LEU A 217 12.25 -16.72 5.35
N PHE A 218 12.31 -17.18 4.10
CA PHE A 218 11.52 -16.62 3.01
C PHE A 218 10.00 -16.80 3.26
N ILE A 219 9.60 -18.00 3.73
CA ILE A 219 8.21 -18.31 4.05
C ILE A 219 7.68 -17.37 5.13
N VAL A 220 8.38 -17.24 6.26
CA VAL A 220 7.94 -16.40 7.37
C VAL A 220 7.87 -14.93 6.97
N CYS A 221 8.88 -14.42 6.23
CA CYS A 221 8.90 -13.05 5.76
C CYS A 221 7.75 -12.76 4.80
N THR A 222 7.52 -13.63 3.82
CA THR A 222 6.43 -13.50 2.84
C THR A 222 5.06 -13.57 3.50
N LEU A 223 4.87 -14.54 4.39
CA LEU A 223 3.63 -14.71 5.16
C LEU A 223 3.35 -13.48 6.02
N THR A 224 4.36 -12.98 6.75
CA THR A 224 4.22 -11.78 7.58
C THR A 224 3.88 -10.56 6.75
N ALA A 225 4.57 -10.33 5.62
CA ALA A 225 4.28 -9.21 4.72
C ALA A 225 2.87 -9.28 4.16
N ALA A 226 2.46 -10.46 3.66
CA ALA A 226 1.16 -10.67 3.04
C ALA A 226 0.00 -10.52 4.04
N LEU A 227 0.09 -11.20 5.20
CA LEU A 227 -0.96 -11.14 6.21
C LEU A 227 -1.05 -9.78 6.89
N ALA A 228 0.09 -9.12 7.17
CA ALA A 228 0.08 -7.76 7.72
C ALA A 228 -0.60 -6.77 6.76
N TYR A 229 -0.33 -6.90 5.45
CA TYR A 229 -1.00 -6.08 4.43
C TYR A 229 -2.49 -6.42 4.32
N GLY A 230 -2.82 -7.72 4.37
CA GLY A 230 -4.21 -8.19 4.37
C GLY A 230 -5.03 -7.67 5.55
N VAL A 231 -4.51 -7.75 6.78
CA VAL A 231 -5.18 -7.23 7.99
C VAL A 231 -5.35 -5.71 7.91
N MET A 232 -4.29 -5.01 7.51
CA MET A 232 -4.36 -3.56 7.33
C MET A 232 -5.46 -3.17 6.33
N ASN A 233 -5.48 -3.81 5.16
CA ASN A 233 -6.47 -3.51 4.13
C ASN A 233 -7.90 -3.93 4.54
N LEU A 234 -8.05 -5.06 5.27
CA LEU A 234 -9.33 -5.53 5.80
C LEU A 234 -9.99 -4.45 6.66
N LEU A 235 -9.26 -3.93 7.64
CA LEU A 235 -9.77 -2.95 8.60
C LEU A 235 -9.90 -1.56 7.97
N MET A 236 -8.93 -1.12 7.17
CA MET A 236 -8.97 0.18 6.50
C MET A 236 -10.17 0.28 5.54
N ALA A 237 -10.42 -0.75 4.71
CA ALA A 237 -11.51 -0.73 3.73
C ALA A 237 -12.90 -0.83 4.37
N ALA A 238 -13.01 -1.50 5.55
CA ALA A 238 -14.25 -1.59 6.30
C ALA A 238 -14.58 -0.32 7.10
N THR A 239 -13.57 0.45 7.50
CA THR A 239 -13.72 1.59 8.42
C THR A 239 -14.73 2.65 7.93
N PRO A 240 -14.72 3.11 6.67
CA PRO A 240 -15.72 4.08 6.21
C PRO A 240 -17.15 3.58 6.35
N LEU A 241 -17.41 2.32 5.98
CA LEU A 241 -18.73 1.69 6.13
C LEU A 241 -19.12 1.51 7.59
N ALA A 242 -18.20 1.06 8.44
CA ALA A 242 -18.46 0.88 9.87
C ALA A 242 -18.77 2.20 10.56
N MET A 243 -18.05 3.27 10.23
CA MET A 243 -18.29 4.61 10.77
C MET A 243 -19.62 5.18 10.29
N GLU A 244 -20.01 4.97 9.03
CA GLU A 244 -21.31 5.37 8.49
C GLU A 244 -22.45 4.67 9.24
N VAL A 245 -22.36 3.35 9.46
CA VAL A 245 -23.33 2.56 10.24
C VAL A 245 -23.43 3.06 11.69
N CYS A 246 -22.31 3.53 12.27
CA CYS A 246 -22.29 4.14 13.60
C CYS A 246 -22.80 5.60 13.62
N GLY A 247 -23.26 6.15 12.48
CA GLY A 247 -23.83 7.50 12.38
C GLY A 247 -22.79 8.63 12.33
N PHE A 248 -21.52 8.31 12.03
CA PHE A 248 -20.49 9.34 11.83
C PHE A 248 -20.56 9.89 10.41
N GLY A 249 -20.47 11.22 10.28
CA GLY A 249 -20.30 11.87 8.98
C GLY A 249 -18.96 11.54 8.35
N PHE A 250 -18.89 11.67 7.02
CA PHE A 250 -17.67 11.38 6.27
C PHE A 250 -16.48 12.27 6.66
N ASP A 251 -16.74 13.49 7.17
CA ASP A 251 -15.73 14.38 7.75
C ASP A 251 -14.91 13.72 8.86
N LYS A 252 -15.57 12.98 9.76
CA LYS A 252 -14.89 12.21 10.82
C LYS A 252 -14.11 11.02 10.26
N THR A 253 -14.64 10.37 9.23
CA THR A 253 -13.95 9.28 8.54
C THR A 253 -12.66 9.78 7.87
N VAL A 254 -12.66 10.97 7.30
CA VAL A 254 -11.47 11.65 6.75
C VAL A 254 -10.36 11.71 7.79
N TRP A 255 -10.65 12.21 8.99
CA TRP A 255 -9.66 12.29 10.09
C TRP A 255 -9.06 10.93 10.45
N VAL A 256 -9.89 9.90 10.54
CA VAL A 256 -9.44 8.54 10.87
C VAL A 256 -8.52 7.99 9.78
N LEU A 257 -8.88 8.18 8.52
CA LEU A 257 -8.06 7.72 7.39
C LEU A 257 -6.76 8.50 7.24
N GLU A 258 -6.78 9.83 7.46
CA GLU A 258 -5.57 10.66 7.46
C GLU A 258 -4.55 10.15 8.48
N TRP A 259 -4.97 10.01 9.74
CA TRP A 259 -4.08 9.54 10.79
C TRP A 259 -3.63 8.10 10.58
N HIS A 260 -4.48 7.25 10.00
CA HIS A 260 -4.09 5.91 9.59
C HIS A 260 -2.95 5.94 8.58
N VAL A 261 -3.11 6.71 7.50
CA VAL A 261 -2.10 6.78 6.42
C VAL A 261 -0.83 7.49 6.90
N ILE A 262 -0.94 8.51 7.76
CA ILE A 262 0.22 9.09 8.47
C ILE A 262 0.93 8.00 9.28
N GLY A 263 0.20 7.18 10.03
CA GLY A 263 0.73 6.03 10.77
C GLY A 263 1.44 5.01 9.86
N MET A 264 0.97 4.81 8.63
CA MET A 264 1.62 3.93 7.65
C MET A 264 2.96 4.46 7.15
N PHE A 265 3.08 5.76 6.90
CA PHE A 265 4.24 6.32 6.19
C PHE A 265 5.22 7.08 7.08
N ALA A 266 4.75 7.80 8.11
CA ALA A 266 5.63 8.58 9.00
C ALA A 266 6.67 7.71 9.73
N PRO A 267 6.36 6.51 10.26
CA PRO A 267 7.38 5.67 10.87
C PRO A 267 8.49 5.24 9.92
N GLY A 268 8.24 5.22 8.61
CA GLY A 268 9.23 4.86 7.60
C GLY A 268 10.52 5.69 7.67
N PHE A 269 10.46 6.92 8.19
CA PHE A 269 11.64 7.77 8.39
C PHE A 269 12.61 7.21 9.43
N PHE A 270 12.13 6.46 10.42
CA PHE A 270 12.94 5.97 11.52
C PHE A 270 12.93 4.44 11.67
N THR A 271 12.02 3.70 11.00
CA THR A 271 11.94 2.24 11.09
C THR A 271 13.28 1.57 10.75
N GLY A 272 13.97 2.03 9.70
CA GLY A 272 15.29 1.52 9.34
C GLY A 272 16.35 1.74 10.44
N THR A 273 16.30 2.90 11.11
CA THR A 273 17.19 3.21 12.25
C THR A 273 16.83 2.34 13.46
N LEU A 274 15.53 2.12 13.68
CA LEU A 274 15.05 1.26 14.77
C LEU A 274 15.50 -0.19 14.55
N ILE A 275 15.38 -0.72 13.33
CA ILE A 275 15.90 -2.05 12.96
C ILE A 275 17.40 -2.16 13.27
N LYS A 276 18.21 -1.14 12.95
CA LYS A 276 19.65 -1.12 13.24
C LYS A 276 19.95 -1.07 14.75
N ARG A 277 19.11 -0.40 15.56
CA ARG A 277 19.33 -0.22 17.00
C ARG A 277 18.92 -1.41 17.86
N ILE A 278 17.72 -1.94 17.62
CA ILE A 278 17.14 -3.00 18.47
C ILE A 278 16.99 -4.35 17.74
N GLY A 279 17.31 -4.40 16.45
CA GLY A 279 17.21 -5.61 15.63
C GLY A 279 15.84 -5.81 14.99
N VAL A 280 15.85 -6.43 13.80
CA VAL A 280 14.65 -6.62 12.97
C VAL A 280 13.55 -7.43 13.66
N MET A 281 13.92 -8.46 14.45
CA MET A 281 12.96 -9.32 15.16
C MET A 281 12.19 -8.57 16.26
N TRP A 282 12.80 -7.59 16.91
CA TRP A 282 12.10 -6.76 17.89
C TRP A 282 11.13 -5.81 17.24
N VAL A 283 11.50 -5.20 16.10
CA VAL A 283 10.60 -4.32 15.35
C VAL A 283 9.39 -5.10 14.85
N LEU A 284 9.55 -6.34 14.34
CA LEU A 284 8.46 -7.23 13.96
C LEU A 284 7.51 -7.53 15.13
N ARG A 285 8.07 -7.84 16.32
CA ARG A 285 7.25 -8.10 17.52
C ARG A 285 6.48 -6.87 17.98
N ILE A 286 7.10 -5.70 17.96
CA ILE A 286 6.43 -4.43 18.28
C ILE A 286 5.30 -4.17 17.28
N GLY A 287 5.53 -4.37 15.96
CA GLY A 287 4.50 -4.23 14.94
C GLY A 287 3.32 -5.18 15.15
N ALA A 288 3.58 -6.44 15.50
CA ALA A 288 2.53 -7.41 15.82
C ALA A 288 1.74 -7.02 17.08
N ALA A 289 2.43 -6.55 18.13
CA ALA A 289 1.78 -6.07 19.35
C ALA A 289 0.88 -4.86 19.09
N LEU A 290 1.35 -3.88 18.29
CA LEU A 290 0.55 -2.70 17.92
C LEU A 290 -0.72 -3.08 17.16
N ASN A 291 -0.65 -4.05 16.23
CA ASN A 291 -1.83 -4.52 15.52
C ASN A 291 -2.80 -5.28 16.43
N LEU A 292 -2.32 -6.07 17.39
CA LEU A 292 -3.18 -6.71 18.39
C LEU A 292 -3.82 -5.66 19.32
N ILE A 293 -3.09 -4.63 19.74
CA ILE A 293 -3.64 -3.50 20.52
C ILE A 293 -4.70 -2.75 19.69
N CYS A 294 -4.47 -2.55 18.38
CA CYS A 294 -5.49 -2.00 17.48
C CYS A 294 -6.79 -2.80 17.56
N VAL A 295 -6.72 -4.13 17.44
CA VAL A 295 -7.90 -5.00 17.51
C VAL A 295 -8.60 -4.92 18.88
N MET A 296 -7.83 -4.90 19.97
CA MET A 296 -8.40 -4.75 21.32
C MET A 296 -9.15 -3.42 21.48
N ILE A 297 -8.58 -2.30 20.98
CA ILE A 297 -9.24 -0.99 21.02
C ILE A 297 -10.49 -1.00 20.13
N ALA A 298 -10.42 -1.57 18.94
CA ALA A 298 -11.56 -1.66 18.03
C ALA A 298 -12.71 -2.51 18.57
N LEU A 299 -12.42 -3.49 19.43
CA LEU A 299 -13.40 -4.33 20.12
C LEU A 299 -13.95 -3.67 21.40
N SER A 300 -13.23 -2.71 21.99
CA SER A 300 -13.65 -2.06 23.25
C SER A 300 -14.71 -0.98 23.06
N GLY A 301 -14.98 -0.54 21.82
CA GLY A 301 -16.02 0.44 21.56
C GLY A 301 -16.06 0.94 20.11
N VAL A 302 -17.09 1.73 19.82
CA VAL A 302 -17.36 2.30 18.48
C VAL A 302 -17.42 3.83 18.50
N SER A 303 -16.77 4.48 19.46
CA SER A 303 -16.66 5.94 19.44
C SER A 303 -15.63 6.40 18.40
N PHE A 304 -15.68 7.68 18.03
CA PHE A 304 -14.70 8.29 17.13
C PHE A 304 -13.25 8.03 17.57
N THR A 305 -12.98 8.15 18.87
CA THR A 305 -11.64 7.94 19.44
C THR A 305 -11.17 6.49 19.29
N HIS A 306 -12.07 5.50 19.42
CA HIS A 306 -11.74 4.09 19.19
C HIS A 306 -11.30 3.86 17.73
N PHE A 307 -12.07 4.38 16.77
CA PHE A 307 -11.68 4.30 15.36
C PHE A 307 -10.35 4.99 15.09
N LEU A 308 -10.17 6.22 15.59
CA LEU A 308 -8.96 7.00 15.35
C LEU A 308 -7.70 6.32 15.88
N ILE A 309 -7.72 5.91 17.15
CA ILE A 309 -6.54 5.30 17.79
C ILE A 309 -6.28 3.90 17.18
N ALA A 310 -7.33 3.09 17.00
CA ALA A 310 -7.19 1.77 16.41
C ALA A 310 -6.55 1.84 15.02
N LEU A 311 -7.07 2.69 14.14
CA LEU A 311 -6.56 2.80 12.77
C LEU A 311 -5.16 3.42 12.72
N PHE A 312 -4.84 4.38 13.58
CA PHE A 312 -3.49 4.92 13.68
C PHE A 312 -2.48 3.83 14.06
N LEU A 313 -2.77 3.03 15.11
CA LEU A 313 -1.93 1.93 15.54
C LEU A 313 -1.80 0.83 14.48
N LEU A 314 -2.88 0.56 13.74
CA LEU A 314 -2.88 -0.34 12.61
C LEU A 314 -1.86 0.10 11.55
N GLY A 315 -1.84 1.40 11.22
CA GLY A 315 -0.90 1.98 10.27
C GLY A 315 0.57 1.82 10.72
N VAL A 316 0.86 2.19 11.98
CA VAL A 316 2.21 2.06 12.56
C VAL A 316 2.65 0.60 12.63
N GLY A 317 1.77 -0.28 13.11
CA GLY A 317 2.03 -1.71 13.22
C GLY A 317 2.27 -2.36 11.85
N TRP A 318 1.47 -1.98 10.84
CA TRP A 318 1.69 -2.40 9.46
C TRP A 318 3.05 -1.96 8.93
N ASN A 319 3.45 -0.69 9.15
CA ASN A 319 4.75 -0.20 8.70
C ASN A 319 5.89 -1.06 9.29
N PHE A 320 5.85 -1.34 10.59
CA PHE A 320 6.87 -2.13 11.25
C PHE A 320 6.90 -3.58 10.74
N LEU A 321 5.74 -4.22 10.57
CA LEU A 321 5.65 -5.58 10.07
C LEU A 321 6.11 -5.67 8.61
N PHE A 322 5.56 -4.82 7.73
CA PHE A 322 5.83 -4.88 6.30
C PHE A 322 7.25 -4.49 5.96
N THR A 323 7.75 -3.37 6.52
CA THR A 323 9.11 -2.88 6.25
C THR A 323 10.14 -3.87 6.79
N SER A 324 9.95 -4.37 8.02
CA SER A 324 10.91 -5.29 8.63
C SER A 324 10.90 -6.67 7.99
N SER A 325 9.74 -7.23 7.63
CA SER A 325 9.68 -8.52 6.97
C SER A 325 10.27 -8.48 5.56
N THR A 326 10.02 -7.41 4.79
CA THR A 326 10.62 -7.24 3.46
C THR A 326 12.12 -6.98 3.54
N ALA A 327 12.60 -6.25 4.55
CA ALA A 327 14.03 -6.07 4.80
C ALA A 327 14.70 -7.40 5.17
N LEU A 328 14.06 -8.17 6.06
CA LEU A 328 14.57 -9.48 6.51
C LEU A 328 14.59 -10.52 5.38
N ALA A 329 13.63 -10.46 4.44
CA ALA A 329 13.59 -11.33 3.28
C ALA A 329 14.83 -11.20 2.38
N LEU A 330 15.53 -10.05 2.40
CA LEU A 330 16.76 -9.85 1.63
C LEU A 330 17.86 -10.86 2.00
N GLU A 331 17.83 -11.41 3.23
CA GLU A 331 18.77 -12.42 3.70
C GLU A 331 18.52 -13.82 3.10
N SER A 332 17.38 -14.03 2.37
CA SER A 332 17.00 -15.34 1.85
C SER A 332 17.31 -15.53 0.36
N TYR A 333 17.73 -14.49 -0.36
CA TYR A 333 17.99 -14.57 -1.79
C TYR A 333 19.19 -13.71 -2.22
N ARG A 334 19.84 -14.15 -3.29
CA ARG A 334 21.01 -13.49 -3.89
C ARG A 334 20.57 -12.30 -4.77
N PRO A 335 21.47 -11.34 -5.09
CA PRO A 335 21.17 -10.22 -5.98
C PRO A 335 20.57 -10.65 -7.33
N ALA A 336 21.10 -11.72 -7.96
CA ALA A 336 20.58 -12.27 -9.23
C ALA A 336 19.18 -12.91 -9.13
N GLU A 337 18.69 -13.21 -7.91
CA GLU A 337 17.39 -13.84 -7.63
C GLU A 337 16.33 -12.80 -7.23
N ARG A 338 16.73 -11.54 -7.06
CA ARG A 338 15.95 -10.46 -6.47
C ARG A 338 14.58 -10.29 -7.13
N ASP A 339 14.53 -10.21 -8.44
CA ASP A 339 13.28 -9.94 -9.17
C ASP A 339 12.26 -11.08 -9.00
N LYS A 340 12.74 -12.34 -9.02
CA LYS A 340 11.88 -13.52 -8.78
C LYS A 340 11.35 -13.56 -7.36
N ALA A 341 12.23 -13.35 -6.37
CA ALA A 341 11.88 -13.39 -4.96
C ALA A 341 10.90 -12.27 -4.59
N GLN A 342 11.18 -11.03 -5.00
CA GLN A 342 10.29 -9.90 -4.75
C GLN A 342 8.97 -10.02 -5.52
N GLY A 343 9.01 -10.57 -6.73
CA GLY A 343 7.81 -10.88 -7.50
C GLY A 343 6.89 -11.86 -6.76
N ALA A 344 7.45 -12.92 -6.15
CA ALA A 344 6.69 -13.88 -5.35
C ALA A 344 6.11 -13.23 -4.07
N ILE A 345 6.90 -12.44 -3.34
CA ILE A 345 6.39 -11.70 -2.17
C ILE A 345 5.22 -10.80 -2.57
N ASN A 346 5.37 -10.01 -3.63
CA ASN A 346 4.33 -9.10 -4.11
C ASN A 346 3.07 -9.85 -4.55
N PHE A 347 3.21 -11.02 -5.19
CA PHE A 347 2.07 -11.86 -5.56
C PHE A 347 1.23 -12.25 -4.33
N PHE A 348 1.87 -12.74 -3.27
CA PHE A 348 1.16 -13.11 -2.04
C PHE A 348 0.57 -11.90 -1.31
N VAL A 349 1.24 -10.75 -1.34
CA VAL A 349 0.71 -9.49 -0.80
C VAL A 349 -0.55 -9.08 -1.55
N PHE A 350 -0.53 -9.06 -2.89
CA PHE A 350 -1.71 -8.72 -3.68
C PHE A 350 -2.86 -9.72 -3.50
N LEU A 351 -2.54 -11.02 -3.42
CA LEU A 351 -3.54 -12.05 -3.17
C LEU A 351 -4.22 -11.84 -1.81
N ALA A 352 -3.44 -11.65 -0.75
CA ALA A 352 -3.97 -11.38 0.60
C ALA A 352 -4.79 -10.08 0.62
N THR A 353 -4.34 -9.03 -0.08
CA THR A 353 -5.04 -7.75 -0.16
C THR A 353 -6.37 -7.88 -0.91
N ALA A 354 -6.41 -8.63 -2.02
CA ALA A 354 -7.65 -8.84 -2.78
C ALA A 354 -8.68 -9.64 -1.96
N LEU A 355 -8.23 -10.73 -1.31
CA LEU A 355 -9.08 -11.52 -0.42
C LEU A 355 -9.60 -10.70 0.77
N SER A 356 -8.74 -9.89 1.37
CA SER A 356 -9.14 -9.04 2.49
C SER A 356 -10.11 -7.94 2.07
N ALA A 357 -9.95 -7.36 0.88
CA ALA A 357 -10.88 -6.36 0.35
C ALA A 357 -12.30 -6.94 0.17
N LEU A 358 -12.40 -8.15 -0.40
CA LEU A 358 -13.68 -8.87 -0.49
C LEU A 358 -14.25 -9.18 0.89
N SER A 359 -13.44 -9.79 1.77
CA SER A 359 -13.84 -10.17 3.12
C SER A 359 -14.28 -8.97 3.96
N SER A 360 -13.67 -7.81 3.75
CA SER A 360 -14.01 -6.55 4.42
C SER A 360 -15.49 -6.18 4.21
N GLY A 361 -15.95 -6.15 2.96
CA GLY A 361 -17.36 -5.85 2.63
C GLY A 361 -18.31 -6.92 3.17
N VAL A 362 -18.00 -8.20 2.92
CA VAL A 362 -18.82 -9.30 3.41
C VAL A 362 -18.96 -9.23 4.93
N LEU A 363 -17.88 -9.16 5.67
CA LEU A 363 -17.91 -9.18 7.13
C LEU A 363 -18.57 -7.93 7.71
N VAL A 364 -18.23 -6.73 7.25
CA VAL A 364 -18.78 -5.49 7.83
C VAL A 364 -20.28 -5.35 7.58
N THR A 365 -20.78 -5.80 6.42
CA THR A 365 -22.20 -5.64 6.07
C THR A 365 -23.09 -6.76 6.59
N THR A 366 -22.55 -7.97 6.83
CA THR A 366 -23.34 -9.12 7.31
C THR A 366 -23.16 -9.43 8.78
N GLN A 367 -21.96 -9.21 9.33
CA GLN A 367 -21.56 -9.59 10.66
C GLN A 367 -21.18 -8.40 11.56
N GLY A 368 -21.00 -7.24 10.95
CA GLY A 368 -20.66 -6.00 11.64
C GLY A 368 -19.17 -5.87 12.02
N TRP A 369 -18.86 -4.71 12.62
CA TRP A 369 -17.49 -4.30 12.97
C TRP A 369 -16.81 -5.25 13.97
N THR A 370 -17.56 -5.77 14.94
CA THR A 370 -17.02 -6.66 15.99
C THR A 370 -16.47 -7.96 15.43
N LEU A 371 -17.27 -8.68 14.62
CA LEU A 371 -16.83 -9.95 14.03
C LEU A 371 -15.71 -9.77 12.98
N LEU A 372 -15.70 -8.66 12.25
CA LEU A 372 -14.61 -8.32 11.36
C LEU A 372 -13.28 -8.20 12.13
N ASN A 373 -13.29 -7.49 13.28
CA ASN A 373 -12.10 -7.35 14.13
C ASN A 373 -11.68 -8.68 14.78
N LEU A 374 -12.63 -9.48 15.28
CA LEU A 374 -12.33 -10.82 15.77
C LEU A 374 -11.72 -11.72 14.69
N GLY A 375 -12.23 -11.65 13.46
CA GLY A 375 -11.67 -12.37 12.31
C GLY A 375 -10.22 -11.99 12.00
N SER A 376 -9.84 -10.75 12.27
CA SER A 376 -8.46 -10.27 12.06
C SER A 376 -7.45 -10.86 13.06
N ILE A 377 -7.92 -11.41 14.20
CA ILE A 377 -7.07 -12.09 15.18
C ILE A 377 -6.44 -13.35 14.57
N ILE A 378 -7.14 -14.06 13.68
CA ILE A 378 -6.65 -15.29 13.07
C ILE A 378 -5.34 -15.04 12.30
N PRO A 379 -5.29 -14.16 11.27
CA PRO A 379 -4.06 -13.88 10.56
C PRO A 379 -2.98 -13.25 11.46
N MET A 380 -3.35 -12.46 12.46
CA MET A 380 -2.40 -11.91 13.43
C MET A 380 -1.77 -13.00 14.30
N SER A 381 -2.56 -13.99 14.74
CA SER A 381 -2.05 -15.17 15.48
C SER A 381 -1.06 -15.97 14.63
N VAL A 382 -1.36 -16.16 13.34
CA VAL A 382 -0.44 -16.82 12.40
C VAL A 382 0.89 -16.06 12.30
N ILE A 383 0.86 -14.72 12.18
CA ILE A 383 2.08 -13.89 12.19
C ILE A 383 2.87 -14.12 13.48
N VAL A 384 2.23 -14.02 14.65
CA VAL A 384 2.90 -14.16 15.95
C VAL A 384 3.56 -15.53 16.07
N LEU A 385 2.83 -16.61 15.74
CA LEU A 385 3.36 -17.97 15.78
C LEU A 385 4.54 -18.17 14.82
N ALA A 386 4.44 -17.63 13.60
CA ALA A 386 5.53 -17.68 12.62
C ALA A 386 6.77 -16.94 13.10
N LEU A 387 6.63 -15.78 13.74
CA LEU A 387 7.73 -15.01 14.31
C LEU A 387 8.37 -15.70 15.53
N ILE A 388 7.58 -16.36 16.37
CA ILE A 388 8.10 -17.16 17.49
C ILE A 388 8.90 -18.34 16.94
N TRP A 389 8.33 -19.07 15.98
CA TRP A 389 9.00 -20.19 15.34
C TRP A 389 10.32 -19.80 14.68
N LEU A 390 10.34 -18.69 13.91
CA LEU A 390 11.56 -18.18 13.29
C LEU A 390 12.61 -17.80 14.35
N GLY A 391 12.18 -17.19 15.47
CA GLY A 391 13.06 -16.84 16.57
C GLY A 391 13.72 -18.08 17.23
N MET A 392 12.98 -19.19 17.34
CA MET A 392 13.52 -20.47 17.83
C MET A 392 14.51 -21.09 16.84
N GLN A 393 14.19 -21.10 15.54
CA GLN A 393 15.10 -21.61 14.50
C GLN A 393 16.43 -20.84 14.44
N ARG A 394 16.39 -19.52 14.57
CA ARG A 394 17.60 -18.68 14.63
C ARG A 394 18.48 -18.98 15.87
N LYS A 395 17.86 -19.19 17.01
CA LYS A 395 18.60 -19.60 18.23
C LYS A 395 19.29 -20.99 18.11
N GLN A 396 18.71 -21.88 17.29
CA GLN A 396 19.26 -23.22 17.02
C GLN A 396 20.29 -23.23 15.87
N GLY A 397 20.61 -22.09 15.26
CA GLY A 397 21.52 -22.00 14.12
C GLY A 397 20.98 -22.57 12.80
N LYS A 398 19.68 -22.96 12.75
CA LYS A 398 19.04 -23.58 11.58
C LYS A 398 18.52 -22.60 10.54
N ALA A 399 18.43 -21.32 10.88
CA ALA A 399 18.01 -20.23 9.99
C ALA A 399 19.11 -19.16 9.95
N GLN A 400 20.26 -19.53 9.38
CA GLN A 400 21.36 -18.59 9.13
C GLN A 400 21.10 -17.80 7.85
N PRO A 401 21.52 -16.51 7.77
CA PRO A 401 21.56 -15.76 6.52
C PRO A 401 22.49 -16.44 5.50
N LEU A 402 22.21 -16.26 4.22
CA LEU A 402 23.02 -16.73 3.08
C LEU A 402 24.37 -16.03 3.04
#